data_1d4595e0d25c9300183752f2b4995b55
#
_entry.id   1d4595e0d25c9300183752f2b4995b55
#
_cell.length_a   1.000
_cell.length_b   1.000
_cell.length_c   1.000
_cell.angle_alpha   90.00
_cell.angle_beta   90.00
_cell.angle_gamma   90.00
#
_symmetry.space_group_name_H-M   'P 1'
#
loop_
_entity.id
_entity.type
_entity.pdbx_description
1 polymer ?
#
loop_
_entity_poly.entity_id
_entity_poly.type
_entity_poly.pdbx_seq_one_letter_code
_entity_poly.pdbx_strand_id
1 'polypeptide(L)'
;MKDDNCIFCKLASGEIPSATTYEDADFRVILDLSPASKGHALIIPKEHYRNLYDLDDELAAKALVLAKKMICKMKDILGCDGYNIVQNNEEPAGQTVFHFHMHLIPRYEGDQVGLGWKMGELTEADKEEILNKIK
;
A
#
# COMPACT_ATOMS: atom_id res chain seq x y z
N MET A 1 15.18 6.04 -8.91
CA MET A 1 16.46 5.33 -9.05
C MET A 1 16.35 3.97 -8.38
N LYS A 2 16.85 2.93 -9.03
CA LYS A 2 16.77 1.57 -8.50
C LYS A 2 17.88 1.29 -7.50
N ASP A 3 17.60 0.45 -6.52
CA ASP A 3 18.54 0.05 -5.49
C ASP A 3 18.80 -1.46 -5.61
N ASP A 4 20.04 -1.85 -5.86
CA ASP A 4 20.42 -3.24 -6.07
C ASP A 4 20.23 -4.13 -4.84
N ASN A 5 20.14 -3.52 -3.64
CA ASN A 5 19.92 -4.23 -2.40
C ASN A 5 18.44 -4.31 -2.00
N CYS A 6 17.56 -3.71 -2.80
CA CYS A 6 16.14 -3.67 -2.50
C CYS A 6 15.40 -4.82 -3.16
N ILE A 7 14.77 -5.68 -2.36
CA ILE A 7 14.00 -6.82 -2.89
C ILE A 7 12.82 -6.36 -3.73
N PHE A 8 12.19 -5.21 -3.38
CA PHE A 8 11.05 -4.71 -4.16
C PHE A 8 11.48 -4.09 -5.49
N CYS A 9 12.69 -3.52 -5.57
CA CYS A 9 13.24 -3.14 -6.88
C CYS A 9 13.40 -4.36 -7.78
N LYS A 10 13.87 -5.47 -7.23
CA LYS A 10 14.05 -6.72 -7.96
C LYS A 10 12.72 -7.35 -8.38
N LEU A 11 11.72 -7.30 -7.50
CA LEU A 11 10.39 -7.79 -7.82
C LEU A 11 9.73 -6.90 -8.88
N ALA A 12 9.85 -5.58 -8.74
CA ALA A 12 9.24 -4.64 -9.67
C ALA A 12 9.83 -4.73 -11.07
N SER A 13 11.13 -5.00 -11.18
CA SER A 13 11.82 -5.14 -12.47
C SER A 13 11.58 -6.51 -13.13
N GLY A 14 11.09 -7.49 -12.37
CA GLY A 14 10.94 -8.86 -12.87
C GLY A 14 12.20 -9.71 -12.69
N GLU A 15 13.27 -9.17 -12.11
CA GLU A 15 14.49 -9.93 -11.84
C GLU A 15 14.19 -11.12 -10.94
N ILE A 16 13.32 -10.92 -9.92
CA ILE A 16 12.79 -11.99 -9.10
C ILE A 16 11.36 -12.28 -9.59
N PRO A 17 11.05 -13.53 -9.97
CA PRO A 17 9.70 -13.89 -10.41
C PRO A 17 8.67 -13.66 -9.33
N SER A 18 7.47 -13.27 -9.72
CA SER A 18 6.35 -13.02 -8.81
C SER A 18 5.03 -13.34 -9.49
N ALA A 19 3.97 -13.49 -8.68
CA ALA A 19 2.61 -13.64 -9.19
C ALA A 19 2.09 -12.26 -9.59
N THR A 20 2.46 -11.80 -10.78
CA THR A 20 2.13 -10.48 -11.31
C THR A 20 0.71 -10.48 -11.88
N THR A 21 -0.14 -9.57 -11.37
CA THR A 21 -1.52 -9.43 -11.85
C THR A 21 -1.68 -8.27 -12.82
N TYR A 22 -0.74 -7.32 -12.81
CA TYR A 22 -0.77 -6.14 -13.69
C TYR A 22 0.62 -5.52 -13.76
N GLU A 23 0.95 -4.92 -14.88
CA GLU A 23 2.22 -4.22 -15.06
C GLU A 23 2.05 -3.10 -16.09
N ASP A 24 2.66 -1.94 -15.80
CA ASP A 24 2.79 -0.86 -16.78
C ASP A 24 4.19 -0.26 -16.68
N ALA A 25 4.40 0.92 -17.30
CA ALA A 25 5.72 1.56 -17.29
C ALA A 25 6.17 1.99 -15.89
N ASP A 26 5.22 2.31 -15.01
CA ASP A 26 5.50 2.89 -13.70
C ASP A 26 5.39 1.89 -12.54
N PHE A 27 4.53 0.89 -12.66
CA PHE A 27 4.16 -0.01 -11.55
C PHE A 27 4.13 -1.46 -11.94
N ARG A 28 4.30 -2.32 -10.95
CA ARG A 28 3.96 -3.74 -11.02
C ARG A 28 3.06 -4.07 -9.84
N VAL A 29 2.01 -4.83 -10.08
CA VAL A 29 1.10 -5.31 -9.03
C VAL A 29 1.30 -6.81 -8.90
N ILE A 30 1.64 -7.25 -7.68
CA ILE A 30 1.91 -8.65 -7.39
C ILE A 30 1.03 -9.13 -6.24
N LEU A 31 0.82 -10.44 -6.16
CA LEU A 31 0.16 -11.04 -5.00
C LEU A 31 1.17 -11.19 -3.88
N ASP A 32 0.75 -10.84 -2.65
CA ASP A 32 1.60 -10.99 -1.46
C ASP A 32 1.71 -12.48 -1.12
N LEU A 33 2.94 -12.96 -0.90
CA LEU A 33 3.19 -14.37 -0.55
C LEU A 33 2.86 -14.68 0.92
N SER A 34 2.72 -13.65 1.76
CA SER A 34 2.30 -13.78 3.15
C SER A 34 1.03 -12.98 3.37
N PRO A 35 -0.07 -13.36 2.71
CA PRO A 35 -1.24 -12.50 2.61
C PRO A 35 -2.00 -12.38 3.92
N ALA A 36 -2.56 -11.18 4.16
CA ALA A 36 -3.50 -10.96 5.24
C ALA A 36 -4.84 -11.66 4.96
N SER A 37 -5.18 -11.76 3.67
CA SER A 37 -6.39 -12.43 3.20
C SER A 37 -6.18 -12.91 1.76
N LYS A 38 -7.08 -13.76 1.29
CA LYS A 38 -7.02 -14.28 -0.09
C LYS A 38 -7.13 -13.13 -1.09
N GLY A 39 -6.12 -12.97 -1.93
CA GLY A 39 -6.07 -11.93 -2.95
C GLY A 39 -5.36 -10.66 -2.53
N HIS A 40 -4.73 -10.64 -1.36
CA HIS A 40 -3.91 -9.51 -0.90
C HIS A 40 -2.84 -9.20 -1.95
N ALA A 41 -2.85 -8.00 -2.49
CA ALA A 41 -1.93 -7.57 -3.54
C ALA A 41 -1.11 -6.37 -3.11
N LEU A 42 0.00 -6.15 -3.80
CA LEU A 42 0.91 -5.02 -3.57
C LEU A 42 1.09 -4.26 -4.87
N ILE A 43 0.90 -2.94 -4.82
CA ILE A 43 1.29 -2.04 -5.90
C ILE A 43 2.69 -1.55 -5.60
N ILE A 44 3.63 -1.78 -6.51
CA ILE A 44 5.04 -1.46 -6.32
C ILE A 44 5.51 -0.60 -7.50
N PRO A 45 6.00 0.63 -7.26
CA PRO A 45 6.59 1.41 -8.34
C PRO A 45 7.91 0.80 -8.78
N LYS A 46 8.23 0.93 -10.06
CA LYS A 46 9.47 0.40 -10.63
C LYS A 46 10.69 1.19 -10.19
N GLU A 47 10.55 2.49 -9.97
CA GLU A 47 11.61 3.32 -9.40
C GLU A 47 11.62 3.20 -7.89
N HIS A 48 12.80 3.35 -7.29
CA HIS A 48 12.95 3.24 -5.84
C HIS A 48 12.59 4.55 -5.14
N TYR A 49 11.60 4.50 -4.26
CA TYR A 49 11.26 5.55 -3.30
C TYR A 49 11.12 4.88 -1.94
N ARG A 50 11.64 5.51 -0.90
CA ARG A 50 11.60 4.92 0.44
C ARG A 50 10.15 4.70 0.91
N ASN A 51 9.33 5.73 0.80
CA ASN A 51 7.91 5.67 1.15
C ASN A 51 7.18 6.89 0.54
N LEU A 52 6.00 7.23 1.03
CA LEU A 52 5.19 8.31 0.48
C LEU A 52 5.86 9.68 0.62
N TYR A 53 6.70 9.86 1.65
CA TYR A 53 7.34 11.17 1.89
C TYR A 53 8.21 11.63 0.73
N ASP A 54 8.90 10.72 0.07
CA ASP A 54 9.78 11.06 -1.06
C ASP A 54 9.23 10.65 -2.43
N LEU A 55 8.06 10.03 -2.47
CA LEU A 55 7.42 9.63 -3.71
C LEU A 55 7.04 10.87 -4.53
N ASP A 56 7.34 10.82 -5.83
CA ASP A 56 6.93 11.85 -6.78
C ASP A 56 5.40 12.04 -6.74
N ASP A 57 4.94 13.29 -6.71
CA ASP A 57 3.51 13.62 -6.63
C ASP A 57 2.70 12.98 -7.76
N GLU A 58 3.24 12.99 -8.98
CA GLU A 58 2.56 12.40 -10.13
C GLU A 58 2.40 10.89 -9.95
N LEU A 59 3.44 10.20 -9.44
CA LEU A 59 3.37 8.78 -9.17
C LEU A 59 2.42 8.47 -8.00
N ALA A 60 2.38 9.35 -6.99
CA ALA A 60 1.43 9.18 -5.89
C ALA A 60 -0.02 9.21 -6.40
N ALA A 61 -0.34 10.15 -7.28
CA ALA A 61 -1.65 10.24 -7.89
C ALA A 61 -1.96 9.00 -8.74
N LYS A 62 -1.01 8.57 -9.56
CA LYS A 62 -1.17 7.38 -10.40
C LYS A 62 -1.34 6.11 -9.58
N ALA A 63 -0.64 6.00 -8.43
CA ALA A 63 -0.74 4.84 -7.57
C ALA A 63 -2.16 4.66 -7.04
N LEU A 64 -2.79 5.74 -6.59
CA LEU A 64 -4.16 5.65 -6.07
C LEU A 64 -5.17 5.37 -7.19
N VAL A 65 -4.99 5.95 -8.37
CA VAL A 65 -5.83 5.65 -9.52
C VAL A 65 -5.71 4.16 -9.89
N LEU A 66 -4.49 3.64 -9.91
CA LEU A 66 -4.26 2.22 -10.17
C LEU A 66 -4.90 1.34 -9.10
N ALA A 67 -4.77 1.73 -7.82
CA ALA A 67 -5.41 1.01 -6.73
C ALA A 67 -6.92 0.90 -6.95
N LYS A 68 -7.56 2.01 -7.31
CA LYS A 68 -9.00 2.04 -7.61
C LYS A 68 -9.35 1.06 -8.73
N LYS A 69 -8.60 1.08 -9.83
CA LYS A 69 -8.84 0.17 -10.96
C LYS A 69 -8.70 -1.29 -10.56
N MET A 70 -7.65 -1.59 -9.79
CA MET A 70 -7.39 -2.97 -9.36
C MET A 70 -8.46 -3.49 -8.42
N ILE A 71 -8.86 -2.71 -7.40
CA ILE A 71 -9.88 -3.19 -6.45
C ILE A 71 -11.25 -3.31 -7.09
N CYS A 72 -11.60 -2.44 -8.04
CA CYS A 72 -12.87 -2.54 -8.77
C CYS A 72 -12.93 -3.82 -9.60
N LYS A 73 -11.81 -4.21 -10.19
CA LYS A 73 -11.71 -5.45 -10.96
C LYS A 73 -11.69 -6.68 -10.05
N MET A 74 -10.85 -6.62 -9.01
CA MET A 74 -10.63 -7.79 -8.15
C MET A 74 -11.82 -8.11 -7.26
N LYS A 75 -12.60 -7.11 -6.83
CA LYS A 75 -13.77 -7.38 -6.00
C LYS A 75 -14.77 -8.30 -6.69
N ASP A 76 -14.96 -8.15 -7.99
CA ASP A 76 -15.88 -8.99 -8.75
C ASP A 76 -15.32 -10.41 -8.93
N ILE A 77 -14.00 -10.51 -9.14
CA ILE A 77 -13.33 -11.80 -9.32
C ILE A 77 -13.30 -12.58 -8.02
N LEU A 78 -12.99 -11.92 -6.90
CA LEU A 78 -12.83 -12.58 -5.60
C LEU A 78 -14.12 -12.76 -4.84
N GLY A 79 -15.14 -11.94 -5.15
CA GLY A 79 -16.38 -11.97 -4.38
C GLY A 79 -16.19 -11.48 -2.95
N CYS A 80 -15.22 -10.61 -2.71
CA CYS A 80 -14.97 -10.07 -1.37
C CYS A 80 -16.02 -9.02 -0.98
N ASP A 81 -16.10 -8.75 0.32
CA ASP A 81 -17.12 -7.86 0.87
C ASP A 81 -16.66 -6.43 1.06
N GLY A 82 -15.38 -6.20 0.97
CA GLY A 82 -14.79 -4.86 1.10
C GLY A 82 -13.30 -4.88 0.82
N TYR A 83 -12.66 -3.71 0.91
CA TYR A 83 -11.24 -3.55 0.69
C TYR A 83 -10.65 -2.54 1.67
N ASN A 84 -9.45 -2.84 2.14
CA ASN A 84 -8.60 -1.84 2.77
C ASN A 84 -7.42 -1.55 1.84
N ILE A 85 -7.11 -0.28 1.70
CA ILE A 85 -5.88 0.16 1.04
C ILE A 85 -4.98 0.67 2.16
N VAL A 86 -3.79 0.06 2.30
CA VAL A 86 -2.88 0.37 3.39
C VAL A 86 -1.53 0.78 2.82
N GLN A 87 -1.01 1.91 3.28
CA GLN A 87 0.31 2.38 2.91
C GLN A 87 1.00 2.87 4.19
N ASN A 88 2.19 2.37 4.47
CA ASN A 88 2.89 2.63 5.72
C ASN A 88 4.15 3.45 5.48
N ASN A 89 4.38 4.46 6.33
CA ASN A 89 5.55 5.32 6.27
C ASN A 89 6.31 5.23 7.58
N GLU A 90 7.50 4.65 7.54
CA GLU A 90 8.44 4.44 8.62
C GLU A 90 8.04 3.27 9.56
N GLU A 91 9.02 2.79 10.30
CA GLU A 91 8.89 1.59 11.13
C GLU A 91 7.75 1.67 12.16
N PRO A 92 7.57 2.79 12.90
CA PRO A 92 6.48 2.85 13.88
C PRO A 92 5.09 2.72 13.26
N ALA A 93 4.95 3.03 11.98
CA ALA A 93 3.68 2.91 11.25
C ALA A 93 3.50 1.53 10.63
N GLY A 94 4.48 0.62 10.76
CA GLY A 94 4.40 -0.73 10.23
C GLY A 94 5.12 -0.96 8.91
N GLN A 95 5.94 0.00 8.47
CA GLN A 95 6.74 -0.21 7.26
C GLN A 95 7.90 -1.16 7.56
N THR A 96 7.97 -2.27 6.83
CA THR A 96 9.02 -3.28 6.98
C THR A 96 9.96 -3.36 5.79
N VAL A 97 9.49 -2.97 4.60
CA VAL A 97 10.31 -2.89 3.40
C VAL A 97 10.37 -1.42 2.97
N PHE A 98 11.59 -0.89 2.84
CA PHE A 98 11.79 0.54 2.56
C PHE A 98 11.88 0.82 1.07
N HIS A 99 10.82 0.44 0.40
CA HIS A 99 10.50 0.74 -0.98
C HIS A 99 8.98 0.96 -0.98
N PHE A 100 8.53 2.12 -1.43
CA PHE A 100 7.10 2.44 -1.41
C PHE A 100 6.27 1.30 -1.95
N HIS A 101 5.23 0.92 -1.24
CA HIS A 101 4.27 -0.06 -1.73
C HIS A 101 2.93 0.18 -1.08
N MET A 102 1.90 -0.20 -1.78
CA MET A 102 0.53 -0.02 -1.33
C MET A 102 -0.14 -1.38 -1.27
N HIS A 103 -0.66 -1.73 -0.09
CA HIS A 103 -1.39 -2.98 0.12
C HIS A 103 -2.83 -2.83 -0.34
N LEU A 104 -3.30 -3.78 -1.11
CA LEU A 104 -4.72 -3.92 -1.47
C LEU A 104 -5.21 -5.18 -0.77
N ILE A 105 -5.98 -5.01 0.29
CA ILE A 105 -6.38 -6.13 1.16
C ILE A 105 -7.88 -6.38 1.02
N PRO A 106 -8.27 -7.46 0.32
CA PRO A 106 -9.69 -7.84 0.26
C PRO A 106 -10.18 -8.22 1.64
N ARG A 107 -11.38 -7.79 1.97
CA ARG A 107 -11.97 -8.13 3.26
C ARG A 107 -13.18 -9.03 3.03
N TYR A 108 -13.29 -10.04 3.88
CA TYR A 108 -14.35 -11.03 3.82
C TYR A 108 -15.08 -11.04 5.15
N GLU A 109 -16.40 -11.26 5.12
CA GLU A 109 -17.20 -11.36 6.33
C GLU A 109 -16.60 -12.42 7.26
N GLY A 110 -16.30 -12.03 8.51
CA GLY A 110 -15.72 -12.95 9.49
C GLY A 110 -14.23 -13.21 9.36
N ASP A 111 -13.50 -12.48 8.50
CA ASP A 111 -12.05 -12.65 8.40
C ASP A 111 -11.34 -12.21 9.69
N GLN A 112 -10.06 -12.59 9.82
CA GLN A 112 -9.26 -12.32 11.02
C GLN A 112 -8.19 -11.25 10.80
N VAL A 113 -8.36 -10.38 9.80
CA VAL A 113 -7.39 -9.32 9.49
C VAL A 113 -7.45 -8.24 10.57
N GLY A 114 -6.31 -7.98 11.22
CA GLY A 114 -6.24 -7.05 12.35
C GLY A 114 -5.83 -5.65 11.95
N LEU A 115 -6.72 -4.87 11.37
CA LEU A 115 -6.47 -3.47 11.00
C LEU A 115 -7.18 -2.46 11.90
N GLY A 116 -7.66 -2.89 13.04
CA GLY A 116 -8.36 -2.01 13.96
C GLY A 116 -7.42 -1.27 14.93
N TRP A 117 -7.95 -0.24 15.57
CA TRP A 117 -7.27 0.47 16.66
C TRP A 117 -8.28 0.85 17.72
N LYS A 118 -7.77 1.14 18.92
CA LYS A 118 -8.62 1.64 20.00
C LYS A 118 -8.86 3.14 19.78
N MET A 119 -10.12 3.56 19.75
CA MET A 119 -10.47 4.98 19.59
C MET A 119 -10.06 5.77 20.81
N GLY A 120 -9.36 6.89 20.58
CA GLY A 120 -9.02 7.84 21.61
C GLY A 120 -10.01 8.99 21.63
N GLU A 121 -9.62 10.08 22.28
CA GLU A 121 -10.40 11.31 22.32
C GLU A 121 -9.54 12.50 21.90
N LEU A 122 -10.11 13.40 21.12
CA LEU A 122 -9.46 14.66 20.77
C LEU A 122 -9.65 15.64 21.95
N THR A 123 -8.55 15.93 22.64
CA THR A 123 -8.59 16.92 23.74
C THR A 123 -8.57 18.34 23.16
N GLU A 124 -9.10 19.31 23.95
CA GLU A 124 -9.03 20.70 23.52
C GLU A 124 -7.59 21.20 23.39
N ALA A 125 -6.68 20.76 24.26
CA ALA A 125 -5.27 21.10 24.19
C ALA A 125 -4.62 20.64 22.89
N ASP A 126 -4.81 19.37 22.51
CA ASP A 126 -4.25 18.81 21.29
C ASP A 126 -4.85 19.49 20.05
N LYS A 127 -6.15 19.74 20.08
CA LYS A 127 -6.85 20.39 18.98
C LYS A 127 -6.27 21.79 18.72
N GLU A 128 -6.14 22.61 19.77
CA GLU A 128 -5.60 23.96 19.64
C GLU A 128 -4.15 23.95 19.18
N GLU A 129 -3.32 23.08 19.76
CA GLU A 129 -1.92 22.94 19.37
C GLU A 129 -1.78 22.60 17.89
N ILE A 130 -2.51 21.58 17.44
CA ILE A 130 -2.42 21.11 16.04
C ILE A 130 -2.90 22.19 15.09
N LEU A 131 -4.06 22.81 15.36
CA LEU A 131 -4.62 23.84 14.48
C LEU A 131 -3.70 25.06 14.38
N ASN A 132 -3.03 25.43 15.47
CA ASN A 132 -2.11 26.57 15.48
C ASN A 132 -0.83 26.28 14.70
N LYS A 133 -0.38 25.03 14.67
CA LYS A 133 0.85 24.64 13.98
C LYS A 133 0.66 24.33 12.50
N ILE A 134 -0.49 23.78 12.12
CA ILE A 134 -0.71 23.33 10.74
C ILE A 134 -1.17 24.45 9.80
N LYS A 135 -1.74 25.51 10.33
CA LYS A 135 -2.21 26.66 9.53
C LYS A 135 -1.10 27.59 9.08
#